data_dca9e60af2a27042c3e70ffea489d359
#
_entry.id   dca9e60af2a27042c3e70ffea489d359
#
_cell.length_a   1.000
_cell.length_b   1.000
_cell.length_c   1.000
_cell.angle_alpha   90.00
_cell.angle_beta   90.00
_cell.angle_gamma   90.00
#
_symmetry.space_group_name_H-M   'P 1'
#
loop_
_entity.id
_entity.type
_entity.pdbx_description
1 polymer ?
#
loop_
_entity_poly.entity_id
_entity_poly.type
_entity_poly.pdbx_seq_one_letter_code
_entity_poly.pdbx_strand_id
1 'polypeptide(L)'
;KSFKRDVLSDLVEESIDQGQLHIDSGLSKADVMDTEFLKRPDRFHSEDYISGSMDGVSFVSSDVKLEEKHVRHTKNGTRTELVTYFLGRVFIFDFNKRFDGALQVAENTRPTSRRKYGKIKMESIEFNKVYKTYTTNDHTAFYVLTPHLMQALLDFERNNKGHISFSFIGTKLYIAINNFRDTFELRLFRKIDQSTIDEFKRDLLVIHEVVRELKLNKKIFLKE
;
A
#
# COMPACT_ATOMS: atom_id res chain seq x y z
N LYS A 1 15.39 9.06 22.00
CA LYS A 1 15.03 7.81 21.26
C LYS A 1 13.95 6.98 21.99
N SER A 2 13.96 6.89 23.33
CA SER A 2 12.99 6.11 24.12
C SER A 2 11.56 6.62 23.97
N PHE A 3 11.30 7.89 24.25
CA PHE A 3 9.96 8.49 24.26
C PHE A 3 9.19 8.33 22.92
N LYS A 4 9.89 8.44 21.79
CA LYS A 4 9.30 8.24 20.46
C LYS A 4 8.83 6.80 20.28
N ARG A 5 9.70 5.85 20.63
CA ARG A 5 9.42 4.41 20.54
C ARG A 5 8.19 4.06 21.34
N ASP A 6 8.12 4.57 22.57
CA ASP A 6 7.04 4.28 23.52
C ASP A 6 5.70 4.79 22.96
N VAL A 7 5.61 6.06 22.53
CA VAL A 7 4.38 6.64 21.97
C VAL A 7 3.90 5.92 20.69
N LEU A 8 4.82 5.52 19.80
CA LEU A 8 4.45 4.80 18.58
C LEU A 8 4.05 3.35 18.87
N SER A 9 4.72 2.70 19.82
CA SER A 9 4.34 1.35 20.25
C SER A 9 2.94 1.35 20.87
N ASP A 10 2.67 2.29 21.76
CA ASP A 10 1.35 2.45 22.39
C ASP A 10 0.27 2.69 21.33
N LEU A 11 0.53 3.55 20.34
CA LEU A 11 -0.40 3.82 19.24
C LEU A 11 -0.71 2.56 18.42
N VAL A 12 0.33 1.76 18.10
CA VAL A 12 0.17 0.52 17.33
C VAL A 12 -0.59 -0.52 18.15
N GLU A 13 -0.27 -0.70 19.42
CA GLU A 13 -0.95 -1.63 20.33
C GLU A 13 -2.41 -1.26 20.57
N GLU A 14 -2.73 0.04 20.66
CA GLU A 14 -4.11 0.52 20.82
C GLU A 14 -4.96 0.42 19.53
N SER A 15 -4.31 0.56 18.36
CA SER A 15 -5.02 0.68 17.08
C SER A 15 -5.09 -0.61 16.28
N ILE A 16 -4.28 -1.62 16.62
CA ILE A 16 -4.10 -2.85 15.84
C ILE A 16 -4.13 -4.06 16.78
N ASP A 17 -4.97 -5.04 16.46
CA ASP A 17 -5.03 -6.30 17.21
C ASP A 17 -3.68 -7.01 17.16
N GLN A 18 -3.12 -7.33 18.33
CA GLN A 18 -1.79 -7.93 18.48
C GLN A 18 -0.68 -7.11 17.79
N GLY A 19 -0.86 -5.80 17.73
CA GLY A 19 0.06 -4.87 17.07
C GLY A 19 1.45 -4.87 17.69
N GLN A 20 2.48 -4.97 16.87
CA GLN A 20 3.89 -4.87 17.26
C GLN A 20 4.64 -3.93 16.32
N LEU A 21 5.50 -3.09 16.88
CA LEU A 21 6.34 -2.16 16.13
C LEU A 21 7.83 -2.48 16.30
N HIS A 22 8.54 -2.61 15.18
CA HIS A 22 10.00 -2.78 15.12
C HIS A 22 10.62 -1.64 14.29
N ILE A 23 11.11 -0.60 14.93
CA ILE A 23 11.56 0.65 14.29
C ILE A 23 12.76 0.42 13.34
N ASP A 24 13.69 -0.43 13.74
CA ASP A 24 14.94 -0.68 12.99
C ASP A 24 14.79 -1.81 11.94
N SER A 25 13.57 -2.27 11.68
CA SER A 25 13.25 -3.33 10.72
C SER A 25 12.27 -2.83 9.68
N GLY A 26 12.25 -3.48 8.51
CA GLY A 26 11.31 -3.16 7.45
C GLY A 26 10.99 -4.37 6.58
N LEU A 27 10.02 -4.22 5.68
CA LEU A 27 9.71 -5.21 4.64
C LEU A 27 10.94 -5.45 3.76
N SER A 28 11.13 -6.69 3.32
CA SER A 28 12.19 -7.00 2.36
C SER A 28 11.90 -6.37 0.99
N LYS A 29 12.95 -6.17 0.19
CA LYS A 29 12.78 -5.73 -1.21
C LYS A 29 11.92 -6.71 -2.01
N ALA A 30 12.01 -8.00 -1.75
CA ALA A 30 11.20 -9.03 -2.41
C ALA A 30 9.71 -8.84 -2.10
N ASP A 31 9.36 -8.71 -0.81
CA ASP A 31 7.96 -8.49 -0.38
C ASP A 31 7.34 -7.26 -1.04
N VAL A 32 8.12 -6.16 -1.15
CA VAL A 32 7.65 -4.93 -1.78
C VAL A 32 7.51 -5.09 -3.30
N MET A 33 8.38 -5.85 -3.95
CA MET A 33 8.28 -6.11 -5.40
C MET A 33 7.13 -7.07 -5.75
N ASP A 34 6.71 -7.93 -4.83
CA ASP A 34 5.57 -8.83 -5.00
C ASP A 34 4.22 -8.10 -5.10
N THR A 35 4.19 -6.80 -4.83
CA THR A 35 3.03 -5.92 -5.14
C THR A 35 2.68 -5.90 -6.63
N GLU A 36 3.64 -6.17 -7.51
CA GLU A 36 3.56 -6.16 -8.98
C GLU A 36 3.15 -4.81 -9.60
N PHE A 37 3.06 -3.73 -8.84
CA PHE A 37 2.84 -2.37 -9.38
C PHE A 37 3.98 -1.38 -9.07
N LEU A 38 4.92 -1.74 -8.19
CA LEU A 38 6.11 -0.95 -7.95
C LEU A 38 7.27 -1.43 -8.85
N LYS A 39 7.96 -0.48 -9.47
CA LYS A 39 9.15 -0.79 -10.26
C LYS A 39 10.30 -1.24 -9.37
N ARG A 40 11.20 -2.04 -9.92
CA ARG A 40 12.44 -2.41 -9.21
C ARG A 40 13.33 -1.19 -9.04
N PRO A 41 13.67 -0.79 -7.81
CA PRO A 41 14.49 0.38 -7.55
C PRO A 41 15.98 0.09 -7.69
N ASP A 42 16.77 1.13 -7.98
CA ASP A 42 18.22 1.10 -7.86
C ASP A 42 18.64 1.19 -6.39
N ARG A 43 17.92 1.98 -5.59
CA ARG A 43 18.11 2.08 -4.14
C ARG A 43 16.80 1.81 -3.41
N PHE A 44 16.86 0.91 -2.43
CA PHE A 44 15.75 0.48 -1.59
C PHE A 44 16.06 0.78 -0.13
N HIS A 45 15.09 1.34 0.58
CA HIS A 45 15.11 1.49 2.02
C HIS A 45 13.73 1.15 2.59
N SER A 46 13.69 0.48 3.73
CA SER A 46 12.47 0.14 4.45
C SER A 46 12.73 0.11 5.94
N GLU A 47 11.80 0.69 6.72
CA GLU A 47 11.89 0.80 8.17
C GLU A 47 10.49 0.84 8.82
N ASP A 48 10.44 0.96 10.15
CA ASP A 48 9.21 1.04 10.94
C ASP A 48 8.22 -0.11 10.63
N TYR A 49 8.72 -1.35 10.78
CA TYR A 49 7.95 -2.55 10.54
C TYR A 49 6.85 -2.72 11.60
N ILE A 50 5.61 -2.85 11.14
CA ILE A 50 4.45 -3.16 11.97
C ILE A 50 3.90 -4.53 11.56
N SER A 51 3.56 -5.35 12.53
CA SER A 51 2.78 -6.58 12.36
C SER A 51 1.57 -6.58 13.27
N GLY A 52 0.53 -7.29 12.87
CA GLY A 52 -0.70 -7.42 13.64
C GLY A 52 -1.83 -8.06 12.85
N SER A 53 -3.06 -7.84 13.27
CA SER A 53 -4.25 -8.30 12.53
C SER A 53 -5.36 -7.25 12.50
N MET A 54 -6.18 -7.31 11.45
CA MET A 54 -7.42 -6.56 11.29
C MET A 54 -8.55 -7.52 10.94
N ASP A 55 -9.60 -7.54 11.73
CA ASP A 55 -10.70 -8.52 11.60
C ASP A 55 -10.22 -9.99 11.50
N GLY A 56 -9.14 -10.31 12.19
CA GLY A 56 -8.53 -11.65 12.16
C GLY A 56 -7.77 -11.97 10.86
N VAL A 57 -7.52 -10.99 10.00
CA VAL A 57 -6.62 -11.10 8.85
C VAL A 57 -5.26 -10.56 9.26
N SER A 58 -4.24 -11.41 9.23
CA SER A 58 -2.88 -11.00 9.58
C SER A 58 -2.30 -10.04 8.53
N PHE A 59 -1.51 -9.09 8.98
CA PHE A 59 -0.80 -8.19 8.08
C PHE A 59 0.57 -7.77 8.62
N VAL A 60 1.39 -7.30 7.69
CA VAL A 60 2.63 -6.59 7.96
C VAL A 60 2.69 -5.30 7.17
N SER A 61 3.38 -4.29 7.67
CA SER A 61 3.59 -3.05 6.93
C SER A 61 4.91 -2.39 7.27
N SER A 62 5.40 -1.52 6.40
CA SER A 62 6.59 -0.69 6.64
C SER A 62 6.53 0.60 5.86
N ASP A 63 7.26 1.60 6.32
CA ASP A 63 7.65 2.73 5.50
C ASP A 63 8.71 2.30 4.50
N VAL A 64 8.53 2.70 3.26
CA VAL A 64 9.35 2.28 2.12
C VAL A 64 9.75 3.48 1.30
N LYS A 65 11.04 3.55 0.93
CA LYS A 65 11.59 4.54 0.01
C LYS A 65 12.25 3.83 -1.17
N LEU A 66 11.80 4.19 -2.38
CA LEU A 66 12.33 3.65 -3.63
C LEU A 66 12.89 4.76 -4.50
N GLU A 67 14.13 4.59 -4.97
CA GLU A 67 14.83 5.59 -5.77
C GLU A 67 15.37 4.96 -7.06
N GLU A 68 15.27 5.72 -8.15
CA GLU A 68 15.85 5.41 -9.46
C GLU A 68 17.09 6.27 -9.70
N LYS A 69 18.08 5.69 -10.35
CA LYS A 69 19.31 6.35 -10.76
C LYS A 69 19.10 7.00 -12.12
N HIS A 70 19.11 8.32 -12.16
CA HIS A 70 19.05 9.09 -13.39
C HIS A 70 20.45 9.56 -13.78
N VAL A 71 20.88 9.20 -15.00
CA VAL A 71 22.17 9.62 -15.57
C VAL A 71 21.91 10.69 -16.62
N ARG A 72 22.43 11.89 -16.40
CA ARG A 72 22.36 13.00 -17.37
C ARG A 72 23.75 13.26 -17.96
N HIS A 73 23.83 13.17 -19.28
CA HIS A 73 25.04 13.55 -20.02
C HIS A 73 24.96 15.04 -20.37
N THR A 74 25.95 15.80 -19.95
CA THR A 74 26.09 17.22 -20.24
C THR A 74 27.39 17.49 -21.00
N LYS A 75 27.55 18.66 -21.60
CA LYS A 75 28.81 19.04 -22.27
C LYS A 75 30.04 19.01 -21.33
N ASN A 76 29.81 19.11 -20.02
CA ASN A 76 30.83 19.16 -18.99
C ASN A 76 31.03 17.82 -18.25
N GLY A 77 30.43 16.73 -18.75
CA GLY A 77 30.56 15.38 -18.17
C GLY A 77 29.21 14.72 -17.84
N THR A 78 29.28 13.59 -17.18
CA THR A 78 28.14 12.79 -16.77
C THR A 78 27.80 13.07 -15.30
N ARG A 79 26.56 13.47 -15.04
CA ARG A 79 26.01 13.65 -13.69
C ARG A 79 25.02 12.55 -13.40
N THR A 80 25.13 11.95 -12.23
CA THR A 80 24.20 10.95 -11.72
C THR A 80 23.48 11.50 -10.50
N GLU A 81 22.15 11.36 -10.48
CA GLU A 81 21.30 11.72 -9.34
C GLU A 81 20.36 10.56 -9.01
N LEU A 82 19.97 10.42 -7.74
CA LEU A 82 18.93 9.51 -7.28
C LEU A 82 17.62 10.28 -7.17
N VAL A 83 16.58 9.78 -7.85
CA VAL A 83 15.24 10.37 -7.85
C VAL A 83 14.29 9.45 -7.11
N THR A 84 13.69 9.94 -6.03
CA THR A 84 12.67 9.21 -5.28
C THR A 84 11.38 9.18 -6.09
N TYR A 85 10.86 7.99 -6.39
CA TYR A 85 9.59 7.82 -7.09
C TYR A 85 8.49 7.21 -6.19
N PHE A 86 8.88 6.62 -5.07
CA PHE A 86 7.97 6.16 -4.03
C PHE A 86 8.55 6.51 -2.66
N LEU A 87 7.74 7.12 -1.83
CA LEU A 87 8.02 7.35 -0.42
C LEU A 87 6.68 7.30 0.32
N GLY A 88 6.50 6.30 1.16
CA GLY A 88 5.25 6.06 1.87
C GLY A 88 5.17 4.66 2.45
N ARG A 89 3.97 4.20 2.79
CA ARG A 89 3.76 2.95 3.51
C ARG A 89 3.19 1.85 2.60
N VAL A 90 3.72 0.65 2.79
CA VAL A 90 3.23 -0.58 2.13
C VAL A 90 2.66 -1.51 3.19
N PHE A 91 1.43 -2.02 2.95
CA PHE A 91 0.75 -3.03 3.76
C PHE A 91 0.61 -4.31 2.95
N ILE A 92 0.78 -5.45 3.62
CA ILE A 92 0.61 -6.79 3.04
C ILE A 92 -0.29 -7.59 3.98
N PHE A 93 -1.51 -7.88 3.55
CA PHE A 93 -2.49 -8.71 4.24
C PHE A 93 -2.46 -10.12 3.70
N ASP A 94 -2.56 -11.13 4.56
CA ASP A 94 -2.68 -12.54 4.15
C ASP A 94 -4.05 -13.09 4.59
N PHE A 95 -4.91 -13.38 3.62
CA PHE A 95 -6.26 -13.89 3.85
C PHE A 95 -6.30 -15.41 4.08
N ASN A 96 -5.16 -16.11 3.91
CA ASN A 96 -5.09 -17.57 3.94
C ASN A 96 -6.03 -18.28 2.95
N LYS A 97 -6.62 -17.53 2.02
CA LYS A 97 -7.49 -17.98 0.95
C LYS A 97 -7.06 -17.36 -0.36
N ARG A 98 -7.06 -18.15 -1.42
CA ARG A 98 -6.55 -17.73 -2.71
C ARG A 98 -7.60 -16.93 -3.46
N PHE A 99 -7.22 -15.74 -3.95
CA PHE A 99 -8.03 -14.97 -4.90
C PHE A 99 -8.11 -15.68 -6.24
N ASP A 100 -9.27 -15.59 -6.90
CA ASP A 100 -9.44 -16.09 -8.25
C ASP A 100 -8.88 -15.08 -9.27
N GLY A 101 -7.66 -15.32 -9.72
CA GLY A 101 -6.91 -14.41 -10.56
C GLY A 101 -6.11 -13.36 -9.80
N ALA A 102 -5.73 -12.29 -10.50
CA ALA A 102 -5.03 -11.14 -9.95
C ALA A 102 -5.73 -9.85 -10.37
N LEU A 103 -5.79 -8.89 -9.47
CA LEU A 103 -6.42 -7.59 -9.67
C LEU A 103 -5.51 -6.48 -9.18
N GLN A 104 -5.38 -5.40 -9.96
CA GLN A 104 -4.71 -4.17 -9.54
C GLN A 104 -5.62 -2.97 -9.77
N VAL A 105 -5.65 -2.10 -8.78
CA VAL A 105 -6.35 -0.82 -8.82
C VAL A 105 -5.36 0.27 -8.42
N ALA A 106 -5.07 1.18 -9.33
CA ALA A 106 -4.02 2.18 -9.08
C ALA A 106 -4.32 3.50 -9.80
N GLU A 107 -3.94 4.62 -9.20
CA GLU A 107 -4.10 5.94 -9.80
C GLU A 107 -3.16 6.15 -10.98
N ASN A 108 -1.86 6.01 -10.79
CA ASN A 108 -0.83 6.41 -11.78
C ASN A 108 0.16 5.30 -12.16
N THR A 109 -0.05 4.07 -11.69
CA THR A 109 0.84 2.96 -11.98
C THR A 109 0.23 1.97 -12.97
N ARG A 110 1.05 1.06 -13.47
CA ARG A 110 0.66 -0.08 -14.31
C ARG A 110 1.25 -1.35 -13.71
N PRO A 111 0.69 -2.53 -14.00
CA PRO A 111 1.33 -3.78 -13.65
C PRO A 111 2.77 -3.83 -14.15
N THR A 112 3.69 -4.25 -13.27
CA THR A 112 5.13 -4.37 -13.58
C THR A 112 5.54 -5.82 -13.79
N SER A 113 4.63 -6.77 -13.56
CA SER A 113 4.87 -8.19 -13.70
C SER A 113 4.66 -8.70 -15.14
N ARG A 114 5.08 -9.95 -15.37
CA ARG A 114 4.86 -10.64 -16.63
C ARG A 114 3.47 -11.27 -16.76
N ARG A 115 2.59 -11.10 -15.77
CA ARG A 115 1.21 -11.59 -15.84
C ARG A 115 0.45 -10.87 -16.97
N LYS A 116 -0.43 -11.59 -17.62
CA LYS A 116 -1.28 -11.01 -18.68
C LYS A 116 -2.47 -10.27 -18.07
N TYR A 117 -2.22 -9.10 -17.54
CA TYR A 117 -3.29 -8.22 -17.07
C TYR A 117 -4.02 -7.57 -18.26
N GLY A 118 -5.35 -7.68 -18.26
CA GLY A 118 -6.23 -6.87 -19.10
C GLY A 118 -6.61 -5.58 -18.36
N LYS A 119 -6.68 -4.46 -19.07
CA LYS A 119 -7.25 -3.22 -18.52
C LYS A 119 -8.75 -3.24 -18.70
N ILE A 120 -9.50 -3.03 -17.64
CA ILE A 120 -10.96 -2.96 -17.65
C ILE A 120 -11.45 -1.61 -17.15
N LYS A 121 -12.72 -1.30 -17.44
CA LYS A 121 -13.44 -0.16 -16.88
C LYS A 121 -14.55 -0.67 -15.97
N MET A 122 -14.68 -0.06 -14.80
CA MET A 122 -15.78 -0.30 -13.89
C MET A 122 -17.01 0.52 -14.32
N GLU A 123 -18.19 0.21 -13.74
CA GLU A 123 -19.41 0.94 -14.06
C GLU A 123 -19.38 2.41 -13.58
N SER A 124 -18.66 2.70 -12.50
CA SER A 124 -18.51 4.05 -11.98
C SER A 124 -17.59 4.90 -12.86
N ILE A 125 -18.15 5.91 -13.50
CA ILE A 125 -17.39 6.89 -14.30
C ILE A 125 -16.40 7.66 -13.43
N GLU A 126 -16.80 8.04 -12.23
CA GLU A 126 -15.98 8.79 -11.28
C GLU A 126 -14.77 7.95 -10.84
N PHE A 127 -15.00 6.68 -10.49
CA PHE A 127 -13.94 5.75 -10.14
C PHE A 127 -12.91 5.58 -11.27
N ASN A 128 -13.38 5.44 -12.51
CA ASN A 128 -12.50 5.28 -13.67
C ASN A 128 -11.67 6.54 -14.02
N LYS A 129 -12.09 7.74 -13.55
CA LYS A 129 -11.30 8.98 -13.70
C LYS A 129 -10.09 8.99 -12.76
N VAL A 130 -10.25 8.44 -11.57
CA VAL A 130 -9.21 8.39 -10.53
C VAL A 130 -8.34 7.15 -10.71
N TYR A 131 -8.97 5.98 -10.80
CA TYR A 131 -8.29 4.70 -10.78
C TYR A 131 -8.28 4.00 -12.16
N LYS A 132 -7.20 3.31 -12.42
CA LYS A 132 -7.06 2.34 -13.52
C LYS A 132 -7.11 0.94 -12.93
N THR A 133 -7.98 0.11 -13.51
CA THR A 133 -8.19 -1.28 -13.08
C THR A 133 -7.57 -2.22 -14.09
N TYR A 134 -6.75 -3.15 -13.60
CA TYR A 134 -6.11 -4.20 -14.38
C TYR A 134 -6.38 -5.55 -13.73
N THR A 135 -6.76 -6.55 -14.49
CA THR A 135 -7.09 -7.87 -13.95
C THR A 135 -6.70 -8.99 -14.90
N THR A 136 -6.49 -10.17 -14.35
CA THR A 136 -6.38 -11.42 -15.10
C THR A 136 -7.71 -12.20 -15.15
N ASN A 137 -8.72 -11.74 -14.36
CA ASN A 137 -10.06 -12.31 -14.28
C ASN A 137 -11.09 -11.19 -14.02
N ASP A 138 -11.91 -10.88 -15.03
CA ASP A 138 -12.89 -9.79 -14.96
C ASP A 138 -13.96 -10.04 -13.91
N HIS A 139 -14.40 -11.30 -13.72
CA HIS A 139 -15.39 -11.63 -12.70
C HIS A 139 -14.90 -11.28 -11.29
N THR A 140 -13.65 -11.63 -10.97
CA THR A 140 -13.06 -11.29 -9.68
C THR A 140 -13.02 -9.78 -9.47
N ALA A 141 -12.67 -9.01 -10.49
CA ALA A 141 -12.63 -7.56 -10.40
C ALA A 141 -14.01 -6.97 -10.05
N PHE A 142 -15.09 -7.43 -10.67
CA PHE A 142 -16.45 -6.96 -10.39
C PHE A 142 -16.94 -7.39 -8.99
N TYR A 143 -16.54 -8.56 -8.50
CA TYR A 143 -16.88 -9.00 -7.15
C TYR A 143 -16.12 -8.25 -6.06
N VAL A 144 -14.86 -7.91 -6.31
CA VAL A 144 -14.03 -7.14 -5.37
C VAL A 144 -14.48 -5.69 -5.34
N LEU A 145 -14.59 -5.07 -6.51
CA LEU A 145 -14.90 -3.65 -6.64
C LEU A 145 -16.42 -3.40 -6.63
N THR A 146 -17.04 -3.70 -5.48
CA THR A 146 -18.44 -3.35 -5.24
C THR A 146 -18.64 -1.82 -5.29
N PRO A 147 -19.86 -1.32 -5.56
CA PRO A 147 -20.13 0.13 -5.51
C PRO A 147 -19.72 0.77 -4.18
N HIS A 148 -19.96 0.07 -3.07
CA HIS A 148 -19.57 0.55 -1.73
C HIS A 148 -18.04 0.67 -1.60
N LEU A 149 -17.29 -0.36 -2.02
CA LEU A 149 -15.82 -0.32 -1.97
C LEU A 149 -15.25 0.76 -2.89
N MET A 150 -15.78 0.89 -4.11
CA MET A 150 -15.36 1.95 -5.03
C MET A 150 -15.58 3.34 -4.43
N GLN A 151 -16.71 3.57 -3.75
CA GLN A 151 -16.98 4.84 -3.07
C GLN A 151 -16.00 5.08 -1.91
N ALA A 152 -15.76 4.07 -1.08
CA ALA A 152 -14.79 4.17 0.03
C ALA A 152 -13.38 4.53 -0.47
N LEU A 153 -12.94 3.93 -1.60
CA LEU A 153 -11.65 4.24 -2.21
C LEU A 153 -11.60 5.68 -2.76
N LEU A 154 -12.69 6.18 -3.35
CA LEU A 154 -12.77 7.57 -3.80
C LEU A 154 -12.72 8.56 -2.63
N ASP A 155 -13.41 8.26 -1.54
CA ASP A 155 -13.41 9.10 -0.35
C ASP A 155 -12.03 9.10 0.33
N PHE A 156 -11.36 7.95 0.31
CA PHE A 156 -9.99 7.85 0.81
C PHE A 156 -9.01 8.71 -0.02
N GLU A 157 -9.10 8.64 -1.35
CA GLU A 157 -8.26 9.46 -2.24
C GLU A 157 -8.49 10.96 -2.01
N ARG A 158 -9.76 11.41 -1.91
CA ARG A 158 -10.08 12.82 -1.66
C ARG A 158 -9.51 13.36 -0.35
N ASN A 159 -9.43 12.50 0.68
CA ASN A 159 -8.94 12.87 2.01
C ASN A 159 -7.42 12.72 2.18
N ASN A 160 -6.75 12.08 1.22
CA ASN A 160 -5.31 11.87 1.23
C ASN A 160 -4.61 12.62 0.11
N LYS A 161 -3.45 13.21 0.43
CA LYS A 161 -2.61 13.93 -0.54
C LYS A 161 -1.68 13.01 -1.34
N GLY A 162 -1.82 11.70 -1.19
CA GLY A 162 -0.98 10.70 -1.82
C GLY A 162 -1.70 9.90 -2.88
N HIS A 163 -0.97 9.00 -3.54
CA HIS A 163 -1.53 8.03 -4.48
C HIS A 163 -1.63 6.67 -3.83
N ILE A 164 -2.77 6.02 -4.02
CA ILE A 164 -3.02 4.70 -3.46
C ILE A 164 -3.04 3.67 -4.58
N SER A 165 -2.45 2.52 -4.30
CA SER A 165 -2.48 1.37 -5.18
C SER A 165 -2.82 0.11 -4.40
N PHE A 166 -3.63 -0.73 -5.00
CA PHE A 166 -4.05 -2.04 -4.46
C PHE A 166 -3.67 -3.14 -5.43
N SER A 167 -3.25 -4.28 -4.89
CA SER A 167 -2.97 -5.48 -5.68
C SER A 167 -3.43 -6.72 -4.92
N PHE A 168 -4.21 -7.57 -5.59
CA PHE A 168 -4.72 -8.83 -5.08
C PHE A 168 -4.04 -9.96 -5.85
N ILE A 169 -3.18 -10.71 -5.19
CA ILE A 169 -2.36 -11.76 -5.83
C ILE A 169 -2.21 -12.94 -4.89
N GLY A 170 -2.56 -14.12 -5.36
CA GLY A 170 -2.47 -15.33 -4.53
C GLY A 170 -3.38 -15.23 -3.31
N THR A 171 -2.83 -15.31 -2.10
CA THR A 171 -3.59 -15.13 -0.85
C THR A 171 -3.50 -13.70 -0.30
N LYS A 172 -2.78 -12.81 -0.98
CA LYS A 172 -2.36 -11.53 -0.40
C LYS A 172 -3.07 -10.33 -1.04
N LEU A 173 -3.39 -9.36 -0.20
CA LEU A 173 -3.73 -8.00 -0.59
C LEU A 173 -2.55 -7.09 -0.24
N TYR A 174 -2.04 -6.40 -1.24
CA TYR A 174 -1.03 -5.37 -1.09
C TYR A 174 -1.69 -4.00 -1.22
N ILE A 175 -1.38 -3.08 -0.29
CA ILE A 175 -1.82 -1.69 -0.33
C ILE A 175 -0.57 -0.82 -0.24
N ALA A 176 -0.39 0.10 -1.17
CA ALA A 176 0.68 1.08 -1.11
C ALA A 176 0.11 2.50 -1.12
N ILE A 177 0.54 3.29 -0.16
CA ILE A 177 0.18 4.71 -0.02
C ILE A 177 1.43 5.52 -0.29
N ASN A 178 1.51 6.16 -1.46
CA ASN A 178 2.62 7.02 -1.85
C ASN A 178 2.23 8.48 -1.59
N ASN A 179 2.53 9.00 -0.43
CA ASN A 179 2.24 10.38 -0.05
C ASN A 179 3.48 11.28 -0.06
N PHE A 180 4.61 10.76 -0.55
CA PHE A 180 5.92 11.40 -0.48
C PHE A 180 6.31 11.83 0.94
N ARG A 181 5.79 11.12 1.94
CA ARG A 181 6.09 11.29 3.34
C ARG A 181 6.55 9.96 3.93
N ASP A 182 7.52 10.06 4.77
CA ASP A 182 7.86 9.00 5.70
C ASP A 182 6.90 9.16 6.88
N THR A 183 6.04 8.18 7.10
CA THR A 183 4.93 8.28 8.06
C THR A 183 5.44 8.47 9.48
N PHE A 184 6.59 7.87 9.80
CA PHE A 184 7.21 7.92 11.11
C PHE A 184 8.61 8.55 11.11
N GLU A 185 9.09 9.06 9.96
CA GLU A 185 10.33 9.83 9.95
C GLU A 185 10.15 11.07 10.82
N LEU A 186 10.55 10.88 12.04
CA LEU A 186 10.92 11.99 12.88
C LEU A 186 12.27 12.46 12.38
N ARG A 187 12.27 13.40 11.46
CA ARG A 187 13.44 14.26 11.31
C ARG A 187 13.89 14.60 12.71
N LEU A 188 15.16 14.41 12.99
CA LEU A 188 15.82 14.49 14.30
C LEU A 188 15.41 15.67 15.21
N PHE A 189 14.51 16.57 14.76
CA PHE A 189 14.09 17.81 15.39
C PHE A 189 12.59 18.14 15.33
N ARG A 190 11.72 17.28 14.76
CA ARG A 190 10.26 17.50 14.86
C ARG A 190 9.63 16.55 15.87
N LYS A 191 8.84 17.10 16.78
CA LYS A 191 7.92 16.33 17.63
C LYS A 191 6.91 15.62 16.71
N ILE A 192 6.52 14.38 17.05
CA ILE A 192 5.32 13.76 16.46
C ILE A 192 4.19 14.73 16.79
N ASP A 193 3.61 15.32 15.76
CA ASP A 193 2.45 16.17 15.96
C ASP A 193 1.18 15.31 15.93
N GLN A 194 0.13 15.80 16.57
CA GLN A 194 -1.15 15.12 16.62
C GLN A 194 -1.71 14.84 15.21
N SER A 195 -1.39 15.70 14.24
CA SER A 195 -1.88 15.56 12.86
C SER A 195 -1.35 14.29 12.17
N THR A 196 -0.10 13.92 12.42
CA THR A 196 0.50 12.68 11.88
C THR A 196 -0.16 11.43 12.48
N ILE A 197 -0.43 11.47 13.78
CA ILE A 197 -1.15 10.38 14.47
C ILE A 197 -2.56 10.23 13.93
N ASP A 198 -3.27 11.33 13.74
CA ASP A 198 -4.64 11.34 13.25
C ASP A 198 -4.72 10.90 11.78
N GLU A 199 -3.73 11.25 10.95
CA GLU A 199 -3.60 10.78 9.57
C GLU A 199 -3.42 9.25 9.53
N PHE A 200 -2.50 8.73 10.30
CA PHE A 200 -2.27 7.28 10.40
C PHE A 200 -3.51 6.51 10.89
N LYS A 201 -4.20 7.02 11.92
CA LYS A 201 -5.46 6.42 12.41
C LYS A 201 -6.55 6.42 11.34
N ARG A 202 -6.69 7.50 10.56
CA ARG A 202 -7.66 7.56 9.45
C ARG A 202 -7.33 6.55 8.37
N ASP A 203 -6.07 6.42 7.98
CA ASP A 203 -5.64 5.43 6.99
C ASP A 203 -5.97 4.01 7.44
N LEU A 204 -5.70 3.69 8.72
CA LEU A 204 -6.04 2.39 9.29
C LEU A 204 -7.55 2.11 9.27
N LEU A 205 -8.40 3.11 9.53
CA LEU A 205 -9.86 2.94 9.50
C LEU A 205 -10.36 2.54 8.11
N VAL A 206 -9.88 3.22 7.06
CA VAL A 206 -10.29 2.88 5.68
C VAL A 206 -9.76 1.51 5.28
N ILE A 207 -8.50 1.21 5.62
CA ILE A 207 -7.91 -0.11 5.35
C ILE A 207 -8.70 -1.20 6.06
N HIS A 208 -9.14 -0.95 7.30
CA HIS A 208 -9.99 -1.88 8.05
C HIS A 208 -11.33 -2.14 7.36
N GLU A 209 -11.98 -1.11 6.82
CA GLU A 209 -13.21 -1.29 6.03
C GLU A 209 -12.98 -2.15 4.78
N VAL A 210 -11.90 -1.88 4.03
CA VAL A 210 -11.53 -2.68 2.85
C VAL A 210 -11.34 -4.14 3.22
N VAL A 211 -10.57 -4.43 4.28
CA VAL A 211 -10.30 -5.79 4.73
C VAL A 211 -11.60 -6.50 5.16
N ARG A 212 -12.45 -5.80 5.90
CA ARG A 212 -13.74 -6.35 6.36
C ARG A 212 -14.65 -6.72 5.18
N GLU A 213 -14.82 -5.83 4.21
CA GLU A 213 -15.62 -6.08 3.00
C GLU A 213 -15.11 -7.29 2.23
N LEU A 214 -13.81 -7.38 2.02
CA LEU A 214 -13.17 -8.50 1.31
C LEU A 214 -13.33 -9.83 2.06
N LYS A 215 -13.20 -9.83 3.38
CA LYS A 215 -13.37 -11.02 4.20
C LYS A 215 -14.78 -11.58 4.13
N LEU A 216 -15.80 -10.71 4.07
CA LEU A 216 -17.20 -11.09 3.95
C LEU A 216 -17.57 -11.59 2.55
N ASN A 217 -16.85 -11.16 1.52
CA ASN A 217 -17.12 -11.54 0.14
C ASN A 217 -16.45 -12.87 -0.23
N LYS A 218 -17.11 -13.98 0.11
CA LYS A 218 -16.60 -15.34 -0.19
C LYS A 218 -16.46 -15.65 -1.69
N LYS A 219 -17.07 -14.86 -2.57
CA LYS A 219 -17.08 -15.11 -4.03
C LYS A 219 -15.76 -14.76 -4.73
N ILE A 220 -14.91 -13.95 -4.09
CA ILE A 220 -13.61 -13.54 -4.65
C ILE A 220 -12.52 -14.60 -4.46
N PHE A 221 -12.74 -15.57 -3.60
CA PHE A 221 -11.78 -16.63 -3.32
C PHE A 221 -12.09 -17.87 -4.13
N LEU A 222 -11.04 -18.58 -4.55
CA LEU A 222 -11.18 -19.90 -5.15
C LEU A 222 -11.91 -20.83 -4.16
N LYS A 223 -12.81 -21.65 -4.68
CA LYS A 223 -13.42 -22.74 -3.90
C LYS A 223 -12.32 -23.78 -3.63
N GLU A 224 -12.26 -24.25 -2.39
CA GLU A 224 -11.43 -25.39 -2.00
C GLU A 224 -11.92 -26.66 -2.70
#